data_4a7363e8bcb4b3fae9ac043fafb632f5
#
_entry.id   4a7363e8bcb4b3fae9ac043fafb632f5
#
_cell.length_a   1.000
_cell.length_b   1.000
_cell.length_c   1.000
_cell.angle_alpha   90.00
_cell.angle_beta   90.00
_cell.angle_gamma   90.00
#
_symmetry.space_group_name_H-M   'P 1'
#
loop_
_entity.id
_entity.type
_entity.pdbx_description
1 polymer ?
#
loop_
_entity_poly.entity_id
_entity_poly.type
_entity_poly.pdbx_seq_one_letter_code
_entity_poly.pdbx_strand_id
1 'polypeptide(L)'
;MSRDDIAKAISASEAKRLFADWKSAPAIVLAVSGGPDSVALMWLAARWRAALKKGPRLVAVTVDHGLRDEAAREARDVKRLAMSLKVDHRTLRWAGAKPKAGLPAAARDARYRFLTKAARSTGATHIFTAHTRDDQAETFIMRLSRGSGIGGLAAMARQSARDGVTLARPLLDIPKAHLIATLSKAGVAFADDPSNRDIRFTRPRLRDLMPALASEGADARNLVRLAARLARANAALDVMTNGAERYLASFDAFDGRAGFDLAAFSALSEEIRVRLLLRAIDRAGHEGPAELGKVEALLQAMDRAIDATRSSPGRVRFKQTLAGALVSIDRDRVQIAPAPPRRSRSGLK
;
A
#
# COMPACT_ATOMS: atom_id res chain seq x y z
N MET A 1 5.24 -27.36 -10.90
CA MET A 1 4.60 -27.13 -9.59
C MET A 1 5.62 -27.44 -8.50
N SER A 2 5.99 -26.45 -7.69
CA SER A 2 6.90 -26.68 -6.56
C SER A 2 6.20 -27.51 -5.47
N ARG A 3 6.96 -28.32 -4.70
CA ARG A 3 6.41 -29.06 -3.53
C ARG A 3 5.68 -28.17 -2.52
N ASP A 4 5.96 -26.87 -2.50
CA ASP A 4 5.31 -25.89 -1.61
C ASP A 4 3.93 -25.41 -2.12
N ASP A 5 3.53 -25.76 -3.35
CA ASP A 5 2.24 -25.39 -3.93
C ASP A 5 1.15 -26.45 -3.72
N ILE A 6 1.50 -27.60 -3.11
CA ILE A 6 0.51 -28.58 -2.69
C ILE A 6 -0.30 -27.98 -1.56
N ALA A 7 -1.63 -27.86 -1.75
CA ALA A 7 -2.54 -27.29 -0.77
C ALA A 7 -2.43 -28.01 0.59
N LYS A 8 -1.82 -27.36 1.56
CA LYS A 8 -1.56 -27.90 2.90
C LYS A 8 -2.27 -27.01 3.94
N ALA A 9 -3.00 -27.66 4.84
CA ALA A 9 -3.62 -26.93 5.95
C ALA A 9 -2.54 -26.37 6.91
N ILE A 10 -2.74 -25.14 7.38
CA ILE A 10 -1.84 -24.45 8.31
C ILE A 10 -1.93 -25.13 9.68
N SER A 11 -0.79 -25.57 10.21
CA SER A 11 -0.69 -26.17 11.52
C SER A 11 -0.78 -25.13 12.65
N ALA A 12 -1.05 -25.59 13.87
CA ALA A 12 -1.09 -24.72 15.06
C ALA A 12 0.26 -24.02 15.32
N SER A 13 1.39 -24.69 15.05
CA SER A 13 2.73 -24.12 15.21
C SER A 13 3.00 -23.02 14.16
N GLU A 14 2.56 -23.21 12.92
CA GLU A 14 2.64 -22.19 11.86
C GLU A 14 1.76 -20.98 12.21
N ALA A 15 0.51 -21.20 12.62
CA ALA A 15 -0.37 -20.13 13.08
C ALA A 15 0.25 -19.32 14.23
N LYS A 16 0.87 -20.00 15.21
CA LYS A 16 1.59 -19.31 16.31
C LYS A 16 2.69 -18.39 15.80
N ARG A 17 3.46 -18.82 14.82
CA ARG A 17 4.52 -17.98 14.20
C ARG A 17 3.94 -16.80 13.42
N LEU A 18 2.85 -17.01 12.66
CA LEU A 18 2.23 -15.96 11.87
C LEU A 18 1.81 -14.73 12.67
N PHE A 19 1.36 -14.95 13.92
CA PHE A 19 0.83 -13.89 14.79
C PHE A 19 1.76 -13.51 15.95
N ALA A 20 2.97 -14.06 16.04
CA ALA A 20 3.88 -13.90 17.19
C ALA A 20 4.17 -12.42 17.52
N ASP A 21 4.37 -11.59 16.50
CA ASP A 21 4.75 -10.18 16.62
C ASP A 21 3.70 -9.33 17.36
N TRP A 22 2.46 -9.78 17.41
CA TRP A 22 1.34 -9.00 17.96
C TRP A 22 0.80 -9.53 19.29
N LYS A 23 1.53 -10.42 19.95
CA LYS A 23 1.11 -11.03 21.23
C LYS A 23 0.85 -10.01 22.33
N SER A 24 1.59 -8.91 22.35
CA SER A 24 1.50 -7.83 23.35
C SER A 24 0.56 -6.69 22.95
N ALA A 25 -0.07 -6.73 21.77
CA ALA A 25 -1.03 -5.71 21.39
C ALA A 25 -2.23 -5.72 22.34
N PRO A 26 -2.78 -4.56 22.74
CA PRO A 26 -3.94 -4.50 23.64
C PRO A 26 -5.20 -5.07 23.00
N ALA A 27 -5.44 -4.71 21.73
CA ALA A 27 -6.53 -5.23 20.93
C ALA A 27 -6.16 -5.20 19.44
N ILE A 28 -6.83 -6.05 18.65
CA ILE A 28 -6.64 -6.19 17.20
C ILE A 28 -8.00 -6.25 16.53
N VAL A 29 -8.21 -5.42 15.51
CA VAL A 29 -9.36 -5.52 14.60
C VAL A 29 -9.02 -6.48 13.47
N LEU A 30 -9.89 -7.45 13.21
CA LEU A 30 -9.82 -8.37 12.08
C LEU A 30 -10.79 -7.89 11.00
N ALA A 31 -10.29 -7.55 9.81
CA ALA A 31 -11.13 -7.17 8.68
C ALA A 31 -11.68 -8.43 7.99
N VAL A 32 -12.96 -8.75 8.22
CA VAL A 32 -13.58 -9.98 7.74
C VAL A 32 -14.71 -9.65 6.76
N SER A 33 -14.57 -10.10 5.51
CA SER A 33 -15.58 -9.87 4.45
C SER A 33 -16.49 -11.09 4.18
N GLY A 34 -16.18 -12.24 4.76
CA GLY A 34 -16.90 -13.49 4.50
C GLY A 34 -16.21 -14.43 3.50
N GLY A 35 -15.33 -13.91 2.65
CA GLY A 35 -14.55 -14.74 1.72
C GLY A 35 -13.47 -15.59 2.41
N PRO A 36 -12.93 -16.62 1.71
CA PRO A 36 -12.08 -17.65 2.32
C PRO A 36 -10.87 -17.08 3.06
N ASP A 37 -10.17 -16.11 2.49
CA ASP A 37 -8.94 -15.55 3.07
C ASP A 37 -9.26 -14.84 4.41
N SER A 38 -10.33 -14.05 4.45
CA SER A 38 -10.73 -13.29 5.63
C SER A 38 -11.31 -14.17 6.74
N VAL A 39 -12.03 -15.21 6.37
CA VAL A 39 -12.56 -16.23 7.28
C VAL A 39 -11.40 -17.03 7.88
N ALA A 40 -10.42 -17.43 7.06
CA ALA A 40 -9.22 -18.12 7.52
C ALA A 40 -8.39 -17.23 8.48
N LEU A 41 -8.24 -15.94 8.18
CA LEU A 41 -7.60 -14.99 9.10
C LEU A 41 -8.28 -15.00 10.47
N MET A 42 -9.60 -14.87 10.51
CA MET A 42 -10.37 -14.85 11.77
C MET A 42 -10.25 -16.18 12.51
N TRP A 43 -10.38 -17.31 11.83
CA TRP A 43 -10.28 -18.64 12.42
C TRP A 43 -8.90 -18.92 13.01
N LEU A 44 -7.83 -18.62 12.25
CA LEU A 44 -6.44 -18.80 12.69
C LEU A 44 -6.10 -17.87 13.87
N ALA A 45 -6.50 -16.60 13.79
CA ALA A 45 -6.26 -15.61 14.85
C ALA A 45 -7.00 -15.98 16.15
N ALA A 46 -8.25 -16.46 16.07
CA ALA A 46 -9.01 -16.92 17.23
C ALA A 46 -8.35 -18.12 17.91
N ARG A 47 -7.90 -19.11 17.16
CA ARG A 47 -7.19 -20.29 17.70
C ARG A 47 -5.84 -19.91 18.33
N TRP A 48 -5.08 -19.04 17.65
CA TRP A 48 -3.86 -18.50 18.23
C TRP A 48 -4.12 -17.78 19.56
N ARG A 49 -5.14 -16.90 19.59
CA ARG A 49 -5.50 -16.16 20.80
C ARG A 49 -5.94 -17.09 21.93
N ALA A 50 -6.73 -18.11 21.63
CA ALA A 50 -7.19 -19.10 22.62
C ALA A 50 -6.04 -19.91 23.22
N ALA A 51 -4.93 -20.11 22.50
CA ALA A 51 -3.75 -20.81 22.99
C ALA A 51 -2.83 -19.94 23.89
N LEU A 52 -3.14 -18.63 24.05
CA LEU A 52 -2.36 -17.71 24.88
C LEU A 52 -3.02 -17.52 26.26
N LYS A 53 -2.23 -17.60 27.34
CA LYS A 53 -2.68 -17.23 28.70
C LYS A 53 -3.08 -15.74 28.77
N LYS A 54 -2.25 -14.88 28.18
CA LYS A 54 -2.51 -13.43 28.00
C LYS A 54 -2.26 -13.08 26.54
N GLY A 55 -3.09 -12.20 25.96
CA GLY A 55 -2.95 -11.77 24.57
C GLY A 55 -4.04 -10.77 24.19
N PRO A 56 -4.00 -10.26 22.95
CA PRO A 56 -4.87 -9.17 22.52
C PRO A 56 -6.35 -9.56 22.55
N ARG A 57 -7.21 -8.58 22.78
CA ARG A 57 -8.64 -8.70 22.47
C ARG A 57 -8.80 -8.71 20.97
N LEU A 58 -9.55 -9.65 20.41
CA LEU A 58 -9.87 -9.72 18.99
C LEU A 58 -11.28 -9.18 18.72
N VAL A 59 -11.41 -8.33 17.69
CA VAL A 59 -12.70 -7.80 17.26
C VAL A 59 -12.80 -7.99 15.74
N ALA A 60 -13.68 -8.86 15.28
CA ALA A 60 -13.99 -9.03 13.87
C ALA A 60 -14.89 -7.88 13.40
N VAL A 61 -14.53 -7.28 12.27
CA VAL A 61 -15.31 -6.18 11.67
C VAL A 61 -15.62 -6.51 10.22
N THR A 62 -16.91 -6.56 9.92
CA THR A 62 -17.42 -6.67 8.55
C THR A 62 -17.92 -5.32 8.08
N VAL A 63 -17.43 -4.85 6.92
CA VAL A 63 -17.94 -3.62 6.30
C VAL A 63 -18.91 -4.02 5.18
N ASP A 64 -20.17 -3.74 5.42
CA ASP A 64 -21.24 -3.89 4.42
C ASP A 64 -21.28 -2.62 3.54
N HIS A 65 -20.91 -2.78 2.29
CA HIS A 65 -20.92 -1.68 1.33
C HIS A 65 -22.33 -1.37 0.77
N GLY A 66 -23.32 -2.23 1.05
CA GLY A 66 -24.68 -2.10 0.54
C GLY A 66 -24.73 -2.08 -1.00
N LEU A 67 -23.87 -2.86 -1.65
CA LEU A 67 -23.75 -2.96 -3.11
C LEU A 67 -24.41 -4.25 -3.65
N ARG A 68 -24.67 -5.22 -2.77
CA ARG A 68 -25.28 -6.52 -3.08
C ARG A 68 -26.22 -6.94 -1.97
N ASP A 69 -27.30 -7.61 -2.32
CA ASP A 69 -28.30 -8.09 -1.35
C ASP A 69 -27.73 -9.21 -0.46
N GLU A 70 -26.79 -10.02 -0.99
CA GLU A 70 -26.14 -11.12 -0.27
C GLU A 70 -25.22 -10.61 0.86
N ALA A 71 -24.72 -9.37 0.79
CA ALA A 71 -23.77 -8.83 1.78
C ALA A 71 -24.31 -8.88 3.22
N ALA A 72 -25.61 -8.66 3.40
CA ALA A 72 -26.26 -8.77 4.70
C ALA A 72 -26.32 -10.22 5.23
N ARG A 73 -26.46 -11.21 4.35
CA ARG A 73 -26.41 -12.65 4.71
C ARG A 73 -24.98 -13.03 5.08
N GLU A 74 -24.02 -12.68 4.24
CA GLU A 74 -22.60 -12.93 4.48
C GLU A 74 -22.15 -12.34 5.83
N ALA A 75 -22.56 -11.11 6.15
CA ALA A 75 -22.26 -10.49 7.45
C ALA A 75 -22.87 -11.24 8.63
N ARG A 76 -24.08 -11.81 8.49
CA ARG A 76 -24.71 -12.68 9.51
C ARG A 76 -23.95 -13.99 9.70
N ASP A 77 -23.46 -14.59 8.62
CA ASP A 77 -22.70 -15.82 8.65
C ASP A 77 -21.35 -15.60 9.33
N VAL A 78 -20.66 -14.51 9.00
CA VAL A 78 -19.43 -14.08 9.70
C VAL A 78 -19.71 -13.86 11.19
N LYS A 79 -20.81 -13.19 11.56
CA LYS A 79 -21.20 -12.98 12.95
C LYS A 79 -21.40 -14.30 13.70
N ARG A 80 -22.10 -15.27 13.10
CA ARG A 80 -22.31 -16.60 13.70
C ARG A 80 -20.98 -17.33 13.94
N LEU A 81 -20.10 -17.30 12.95
CA LEU A 81 -18.77 -17.90 13.08
C LEU A 81 -17.92 -17.18 14.14
N ALA A 82 -17.92 -15.86 14.18
CA ALA A 82 -17.19 -15.09 15.19
C ALA A 82 -17.67 -15.45 16.63
N MET A 83 -18.98 -15.56 16.82
CA MET A 83 -19.57 -15.98 18.11
C MET A 83 -19.11 -17.40 18.51
N SER A 84 -19.11 -18.36 17.58
CA SER A 84 -18.62 -19.73 17.86
C SER A 84 -17.14 -19.77 18.21
N LEU A 85 -16.35 -18.81 17.70
CA LEU A 85 -14.92 -18.63 17.98
C LEU A 85 -14.65 -17.75 19.22
N LYS A 86 -15.67 -17.27 19.91
CA LYS A 86 -15.58 -16.32 21.05
C LYS A 86 -14.85 -15.02 20.66
N VAL A 87 -15.08 -14.52 19.44
CA VAL A 87 -14.54 -13.26 18.93
C VAL A 87 -15.69 -12.23 18.83
N ASP A 88 -15.49 -11.05 19.40
CA ASP A 88 -16.46 -9.96 19.25
C ASP A 88 -16.64 -9.62 17.79
N HIS A 89 -17.87 -9.33 17.35
CA HIS A 89 -18.16 -8.97 15.97
C HIS A 89 -18.93 -7.66 15.86
N ARG A 90 -18.58 -6.86 14.86
CA ARG A 90 -19.30 -5.64 14.47
C ARG A 90 -19.54 -5.60 12.96
N THR A 91 -20.75 -5.31 12.54
CA THR A 91 -21.07 -4.98 11.15
C THR A 91 -21.18 -3.46 11.02
N LEU A 92 -20.43 -2.87 10.10
CA LEU A 92 -20.46 -1.44 9.81
C LEU A 92 -20.98 -1.25 8.38
N ARG A 93 -22.05 -0.46 8.24
CA ARG A 93 -22.70 -0.25 6.95
C ARG A 93 -22.28 1.08 6.32
N TRP A 94 -21.85 1.04 5.06
CA TRP A 94 -21.64 2.22 4.26
C TRP A 94 -22.99 2.74 3.73
N ALA A 95 -23.58 3.68 4.49
CA ALA A 95 -24.82 4.36 4.13
C ALA A 95 -24.56 5.59 3.24
N GLY A 96 -25.62 6.04 2.55
CA GLY A 96 -25.60 7.24 1.71
C GLY A 96 -25.28 6.99 0.24
N ALA A 97 -25.27 8.11 -0.53
CA ALA A 97 -25.01 8.09 -1.96
C ALA A 97 -23.59 7.61 -2.27
N LYS A 98 -23.46 6.81 -3.32
CA LYS A 98 -22.18 6.25 -3.76
C LYS A 98 -21.75 6.92 -5.07
N PRO A 99 -20.44 7.16 -5.28
CA PRO A 99 -19.98 7.78 -6.50
C PRO A 99 -20.26 6.89 -7.70
N LYS A 100 -20.73 7.50 -8.81
CA LYS A 100 -20.97 6.78 -10.07
C LYS A 100 -19.68 6.35 -10.75
N ALA A 101 -18.60 7.12 -10.60
CA ALA A 101 -17.26 6.81 -11.12
C ALA A 101 -16.29 6.51 -9.98
N GLY A 102 -15.31 5.61 -10.22
CA GLY A 102 -14.30 5.27 -9.21
C GLY A 102 -14.82 4.50 -8.00
N LEU A 103 -15.98 3.85 -8.13
CA LEU A 103 -16.64 3.10 -7.04
C LEU A 103 -15.71 2.11 -6.30
N PRO A 104 -14.84 1.31 -6.97
CA PRO A 104 -13.92 0.42 -6.26
C PRO A 104 -12.93 1.14 -5.34
N ALA A 105 -12.40 2.28 -5.78
CA ALA A 105 -11.49 3.09 -4.95
C ALA A 105 -12.23 3.70 -3.76
N ALA A 106 -13.41 4.28 -3.98
CA ALA A 106 -14.24 4.85 -2.92
C ALA A 106 -14.69 3.80 -1.90
N ALA A 107 -15.07 2.59 -2.36
CA ALA A 107 -15.41 1.48 -1.49
C ALA A 107 -14.21 1.04 -0.63
N ARG A 108 -13.01 1.00 -1.22
CA ARG A 108 -11.76 0.71 -0.50
C ARG A 108 -11.48 1.77 0.58
N ASP A 109 -11.61 3.04 0.26
CA ASP A 109 -11.39 4.14 1.22
C ASP A 109 -12.44 4.13 2.34
N ALA A 110 -13.71 3.92 2.01
CA ALA A 110 -14.77 3.74 2.99
C ALA A 110 -14.47 2.57 3.94
N ARG A 111 -14.06 1.42 3.39
CA ARG A 111 -13.66 0.23 4.18
C ARG A 111 -12.58 0.58 5.21
N TYR A 112 -11.51 1.24 4.79
CA TYR A 112 -10.43 1.58 5.73
C TYR A 112 -10.84 2.63 6.75
N ARG A 113 -11.64 3.64 6.38
CA ARG A 113 -12.19 4.61 7.35
C ARG A 113 -13.02 3.91 8.43
N PHE A 114 -13.89 2.97 8.07
CA PHE A 114 -14.68 2.21 9.02
C PHE A 114 -13.82 1.31 9.91
N LEU A 115 -12.83 0.62 9.34
CA LEU A 115 -11.90 -0.22 10.10
C LEU A 115 -11.08 0.61 11.11
N THR A 116 -10.57 1.77 10.69
CA THR A 116 -9.84 2.70 11.58
C THR A 116 -10.74 3.24 12.70
N LYS A 117 -11.99 3.61 12.37
CA LYS A 117 -12.97 4.03 13.38
C LYS A 117 -13.25 2.91 14.38
N ALA A 118 -13.42 1.68 13.91
CA ALA A 118 -13.62 0.51 14.78
C ALA A 118 -12.39 0.26 15.66
N ALA A 119 -11.18 0.35 15.12
CA ALA A 119 -9.95 0.18 15.87
C ALA A 119 -9.86 1.21 17.01
N ARG A 120 -10.06 2.48 16.72
CA ARG A 120 -10.07 3.55 17.74
C ARG A 120 -11.11 3.31 18.83
N SER A 121 -12.34 2.95 18.46
CA SER A 121 -13.44 2.72 19.43
C SER A 121 -13.28 1.47 20.30
N THR A 122 -12.37 0.56 19.93
CA THR A 122 -12.10 -0.68 20.67
C THR A 122 -10.75 -0.69 21.37
N GLY A 123 -9.98 0.40 21.28
CA GLY A 123 -8.61 0.49 21.77
C GLY A 123 -7.62 -0.39 20.99
N ALA A 124 -7.97 -0.78 19.76
CA ALA A 124 -7.09 -1.60 18.95
C ALA A 124 -6.00 -0.74 18.29
N THR A 125 -4.77 -1.18 18.40
CA THR A 125 -3.61 -0.55 17.78
C THR A 125 -3.34 -1.09 16.37
N HIS A 126 -3.91 -2.26 16.04
CA HIS A 126 -3.67 -2.96 14.78
C HIS A 126 -4.97 -3.36 14.10
N ILE A 127 -4.94 -3.29 12.77
CA ILE A 127 -5.98 -3.84 11.89
C ILE A 127 -5.33 -4.95 11.06
N PHE A 128 -5.83 -6.17 11.18
CA PHE A 128 -5.38 -7.29 10.36
C PHE A 128 -6.21 -7.41 9.09
N THR A 129 -5.52 -7.57 7.97
CA THR A 129 -6.14 -7.87 6.67
C THR A 129 -5.60 -9.16 6.11
N ALA A 130 -6.42 -9.89 5.39
CA ALA A 130 -6.15 -11.24 4.91
C ALA A 130 -5.47 -11.28 3.54
N HIS A 131 -4.56 -10.34 3.25
CA HIS A 131 -3.79 -10.40 2.02
C HIS A 131 -2.83 -11.59 2.03
N THR A 132 -2.77 -12.29 0.90
CA THR A 132 -2.03 -13.53 0.70
C THR A 132 -0.80 -13.35 -0.18
N ARG A 133 -0.03 -14.43 -0.38
CA ARG A 133 1.08 -14.47 -1.35
C ARG A 133 0.59 -14.22 -2.77
N ASP A 134 -0.60 -14.73 -3.09
CA ASP A 134 -1.22 -14.53 -4.39
C ASP A 134 -1.56 -13.05 -4.62
N ASP A 135 -2.10 -12.36 -3.61
CA ASP A 135 -2.36 -10.91 -3.68
C ASP A 135 -1.07 -10.09 -3.83
N GLN A 136 0.04 -10.56 -3.26
CA GLN A 136 1.35 -9.92 -3.45
C GLN A 136 1.81 -10.04 -4.89
N ALA A 137 1.74 -11.24 -5.48
CA ALA A 137 2.11 -11.47 -6.87
C ALA A 137 1.24 -10.65 -7.83
N GLU A 138 -0.09 -10.66 -7.64
CA GLU A 138 -1.02 -9.80 -8.39
C GLU A 138 -0.64 -8.31 -8.28
N THR A 139 -0.32 -7.84 -7.07
CA THR A 139 0.06 -6.45 -6.81
C THR A 139 1.38 -6.10 -7.50
N PHE A 140 2.34 -7.02 -7.47
CA PHE A 140 3.62 -6.85 -8.17
C PHE A 140 3.41 -6.66 -9.67
N ILE A 141 2.69 -7.59 -10.33
CA ILE A 141 2.41 -7.50 -11.78
C ILE A 141 1.61 -6.25 -12.12
N MET A 142 0.58 -5.90 -11.34
CA MET A 142 -0.17 -4.66 -11.53
C MET A 142 0.70 -3.40 -11.50
N ARG A 143 1.71 -3.37 -10.64
CA ARG A 143 2.60 -2.22 -10.49
C ARG A 143 3.68 -2.22 -11.58
N LEU A 144 4.17 -3.40 -11.94
CA LEU A 144 5.10 -3.59 -13.06
C LEU A 144 4.48 -3.09 -14.37
N SER A 145 3.24 -3.48 -14.67
CA SER A 145 2.53 -3.08 -15.89
C SER A 145 2.19 -1.58 -15.95
N ARG A 146 2.31 -0.87 -14.81
CA ARG A 146 2.13 0.59 -14.73
C ARG A 146 3.44 1.37 -14.70
N GLY A 147 4.58 0.71 -14.88
CA GLY A 147 5.88 1.36 -14.83
C GLY A 147 6.26 1.88 -13.44
N SER A 148 5.81 1.20 -12.37
CA SER A 148 6.15 1.63 -11.01
C SER A 148 7.65 1.47 -10.74
N GLY A 149 8.26 2.44 -10.08
CA GLY A 149 9.65 2.37 -9.62
C GLY A 149 9.88 1.34 -8.50
N ILE A 150 11.11 1.24 -8.02
CA ILE A 150 11.59 0.25 -7.04
C ILE A 150 10.68 0.18 -5.81
N GLY A 151 10.30 1.34 -5.23
CA GLY A 151 9.41 1.41 -4.07
C GLY A 151 8.02 0.86 -4.35
N GLY A 152 7.49 1.10 -5.55
CA GLY A 152 6.23 0.52 -6.00
C GLY A 152 6.31 -1.00 -6.16
N LEU A 153 7.36 -1.50 -6.81
CA LEU A 153 7.58 -2.93 -7.04
C LEU A 153 7.89 -3.73 -5.76
N ALA A 154 8.22 -3.07 -4.65
CA ALA A 154 8.29 -3.70 -3.34
C ALA A 154 6.96 -4.32 -2.87
N ALA A 155 5.88 -4.10 -3.62
CA ALA A 155 4.52 -4.58 -3.38
C ALA A 155 3.96 -4.15 -2.00
N MET A 156 3.31 -5.04 -1.23
CA MET A 156 2.72 -4.67 0.06
C MET A 156 3.68 -4.98 1.20
N ALA A 157 3.88 -4.03 2.12
CA ALA A 157 4.61 -4.29 3.35
C ALA A 157 3.78 -5.14 4.32
N ARG A 158 4.44 -5.98 5.15
CA ARG A 158 3.80 -6.76 6.21
C ARG A 158 3.06 -5.88 7.22
N GLN A 159 3.60 -4.67 7.47
CA GLN A 159 2.97 -3.65 8.30
C GLN A 159 3.09 -2.28 7.62
N SER A 160 2.09 -1.43 7.80
CA SER A 160 2.12 -0.04 7.32
C SER A 160 1.25 0.83 8.23
N ALA A 161 1.69 2.07 8.48
CA ALA A 161 0.89 3.04 9.23
C ALA A 161 -0.30 3.51 8.39
N ARG A 162 -1.44 3.71 9.03
CA ARG A 162 -2.63 4.32 8.44
C ARG A 162 -3.48 5.01 9.51
N ASP A 163 -3.64 6.31 9.39
CA ASP A 163 -4.55 7.11 10.25
C ASP A 163 -4.38 6.82 11.77
N GLY A 164 -3.14 6.71 12.24
CA GLY A 164 -2.81 6.46 13.65
C GLY A 164 -2.97 5.02 14.14
N VAL A 165 -3.22 4.06 13.24
CA VAL A 165 -3.23 2.61 13.51
C VAL A 165 -2.26 1.88 12.59
N THR A 166 -1.83 0.69 12.99
CA THR A 166 -0.99 -0.17 12.13
C THR A 166 -1.86 -1.16 11.35
N LEU A 167 -1.77 -1.09 10.03
CA LEU A 167 -2.34 -2.08 9.14
C LEU A 167 -1.37 -3.24 8.98
N ALA A 168 -1.72 -4.42 9.46
CA ALA A 168 -0.89 -5.62 9.42
C ALA A 168 -1.48 -6.70 8.49
N ARG A 169 -0.59 -7.49 7.89
CA ARG A 169 -0.92 -8.55 6.91
C ARG A 169 -0.24 -9.86 7.30
N PRO A 170 -0.79 -10.56 8.31
CA PRO A 170 -0.14 -11.77 8.83
C PRO A 170 0.01 -12.89 7.81
N LEU A 171 -0.88 -12.95 6.82
CA LEU A 171 -0.96 -14.04 5.83
C LEU A 171 -0.22 -13.73 4.52
N LEU A 172 0.57 -12.65 4.46
CA LEU A 172 1.16 -12.13 3.24
C LEU A 172 2.08 -13.12 2.51
N ASP A 173 2.67 -14.05 3.23
CA ASP A 173 3.56 -15.09 2.68
C ASP A 173 2.85 -16.44 2.47
N ILE A 174 1.55 -16.53 2.81
CA ILE A 174 0.77 -17.75 2.76
C ILE A 174 0.01 -17.86 1.44
N PRO A 175 0.11 -18.99 0.72
CA PRO A 175 -0.71 -19.25 -0.46
C PRO A 175 -2.20 -19.30 -0.11
N LYS A 176 -3.05 -18.77 -0.97
CA LYS A 176 -4.50 -18.84 -0.82
C LYS A 176 -4.99 -20.30 -0.73
N ALA A 177 -4.39 -21.21 -1.48
CA ALA A 177 -4.73 -22.64 -1.44
C ALA A 177 -4.56 -23.25 -0.03
N HIS A 178 -3.55 -22.81 0.76
CA HIS A 178 -3.34 -23.27 2.13
C HIS A 178 -4.46 -22.79 3.08
N LEU A 179 -4.97 -21.56 2.86
CA LEU A 179 -6.09 -21.01 3.63
C LEU A 179 -7.36 -21.81 3.38
N ILE A 180 -7.66 -22.09 2.11
CA ILE A 180 -8.80 -22.91 1.72
C ILE A 180 -8.70 -24.33 2.30
N ALA A 181 -7.53 -24.99 2.18
CA ALA A 181 -7.30 -26.31 2.75
C ALA A 181 -7.44 -26.31 4.28
N THR A 182 -7.06 -25.23 4.95
CA THR A 182 -7.21 -25.05 6.40
C THR A 182 -8.68 -25.00 6.81
N LEU A 183 -9.49 -24.20 6.10
CA LEU A 183 -10.93 -24.09 6.37
C LEU A 183 -11.67 -25.38 6.04
N SER A 184 -11.36 -26.04 4.91
CA SER A 184 -11.95 -27.33 4.52
C SER A 184 -11.67 -28.40 5.56
N LYS A 185 -10.42 -28.52 6.03
CA LYS A 185 -10.04 -29.46 7.09
C LYS A 185 -10.76 -29.17 8.41
N ALA A 186 -11.07 -27.90 8.68
CA ALA A 186 -11.77 -27.47 9.89
C ALA A 186 -13.31 -27.53 9.77
N GLY A 187 -13.85 -27.85 8.61
CA GLY A 187 -15.30 -27.84 8.36
C GLY A 187 -15.91 -26.43 8.43
N VAL A 188 -15.13 -25.38 8.15
CA VAL A 188 -15.57 -23.97 8.24
C VAL A 188 -16.02 -23.49 6.87
N ALA A 189 -17.30 -23.11 6.77
CA ALA A 189 -17.88 -22.55 5.56
C ALA A 189 -17.45 -21.09 5.35
N PHE A 190 -17.36 -20.68 4.07
CA PHE A 190 -17.07 -19.32 3.65
C PHE A 190 -17.86 -18.95 2.38
N ALA A 191 -18.03 -17.66 2.12
CA ALA A 191 -18.70 -17.18 0.93
C ALA A 191 -17.76 -17.23 -0.30
N ASP A 192 -18.29 -17.66 -1.45
CA ASP A 192 -17.64 -17.52 -2.76
C ASP A 192 -18.34 -16.40 -3.54
N ASP A 193 -17.74 -15.22 -3.55
CA ASP A 193 -18.28 -14.04 -4.22
C ASP A 193 -18.02 -14.11 -5.73
N PRO A 194 -19.05 -14.20 -6.59
CA PRO A 194 -18.90 -14.23 -8.04
C PRO A 194 -18.15 -13.03 -8.62
N SER A 195 -18.21 -11.87 -7.95
CA SER A 195 -17.49 -10.66 -8.39
C SER A 195 -15.96 -10.81 -8.39
N ASN A 196 -15.44 -11.79 -7.65
CA ASN A 196 -14.01 -12.12 -7.65
C ASN A 196 -13.52 -12.75 -8.97
N ARG A 197 -14.45 -13.14 -9.86
CA ARG A 197 -14.19 -13.74 -11.18
C ARG A 197 -14.53 -12.79 -12.33
N ASP A 198 -15.01 -11.58 -12.03
CA ASP A 198 -15.44 -10.62 -13.05
C ASP A 198 -14.23 -10.01 -13.78
N ILE A 199 -14.03 -10.43 -15.03
CA ILE A 199 -12.91 -10.01 -15.90
C ILE A 199 -12.92 -8.51 -16.24
N ARG A 200 -13.99 -7.77 -15.96
CA ARG A 200 -14.01 -6.31 -16.08
C ARG A 200 -12.98 -5.64 -15.14
N PHE A 201 -12.63 -6.32 -14.05
CA PHE A 201 -11.62 -5.85 -13.11
C PHE A 201 -10.24 -6.40 -13.45
N THR A 202 -9.20 -5.62 -13.15
CA THR A 202 -7.81 -5.98 -13.46
C THR A 202 -7.32 -7.24 -12.73
N ARG A 203 -7.70 -7.42 -11.46
CA ARG A 203 -7.21 -8.57 -10.66
C ARG A 203 -7.66 -9.93 -11.19
N PRO A 204 -8.94 -10.17 -11.53
CA PRO A 204 -9.35 -11.42 -12.17
C PRO A 204 -8.56 -11.70 -13.45
N ARG A 205 -8.40 -10.72 -14.35
CA ARG A 205 -7.58 -10.91 -15.58
C ARG A 205 -6.14 -11.31 -15.29
N LEU A 206 -5.53 -10.74 -14.24
CA LEU A 206 -4.17 -11.11 -13.84
C LEU A 206 -4.10 -12.53 -13.27
N ARG A 207 -5.13 -12.98 -12.54
CA ARG A 207 -5.22 -14.38 -12.07
C ARG A 207 -5.24 -15.37 -13.21
N ASP A 208 -5.98 -15.05 -14.27
CA ASP A 208 -6.03 -15.89 -15.48
C ASP A 208 -4.68 -15.92 -16.22
N LEU A 209 -3.86 -14.87 -16.09
CA LEU A 209 -2.52 -14.79 -16.66
C LEU A 209 -1.45 -15.55 -15.81
N MET A 210 -1.68 -15.68 -14.49
CA MET A 210 -0.68 -16.26 -13.58
C MET A 210 -0.20 -17.66 -13.94
N PRO A 211 -1.05 -18.61 -14.43
CA PRO A 211 -0.59 -19.92 -14.85
C PRO A 211 0.43 -19.86 -16.01
N ALA A 212 0.19 -18.99 -17.00
CA ALA A 212 1.12 -18.81 -18.12
C ALA A 212 2.45 -18.17 -17.66
N LEU A 213 2.42 -17.22 -16.73
CA LEU A 213 3.65 -16.67 -16.16
C LEU A 213 4.40 -17.71 -15.33
N ALA A 214 3.68 -18.57 -14.61
CA ALA A 214 4.30 -19.63 -13.80
C ALA A 214 5.00 -20.69 -14.65
N SER A 215 4.48 -21.03 -15.85
CA SER A 215 5.18 -21.95 -16.79
C SER A 215 6.53 -21.41 -17.25
N GLU A 216 6.66 -20.08 -17.31
CA GLU A 216 7.92 -19.39 -17.64
C GLU A 216 8.78 -19.07 -16.40
N GLY A 217 8.45 -19.63 -15.23
CA GLY A 217 9.22 -19.42 -14.00
C GLY A 217 8.83 -18.19 -13.18
N ALA A 218 7.89 -17.34 -13.66
CA ALA A 218 7.37 -16.19 -12.94
C ALA A 218 6.17 -16.57 -12.05
N ASP A 219 6.30 -17.61 -11.25
CA ASP A 219 5.28 -18.02 -10.28
C ASP A 219 5.14 -17.03 -9.12
N ALA A 220 4.07 -17.16 -8.34
CA ALA A 220 3.80 -16.26 -7.21
C ALA A 220 4.95 -16.20 -6.19
N ARG A 221 5.67 -17.33 -5.96
CA ARG A 221 6.80 -17.40 -5.04
C ARG A 221 8.00 -16.60 -5.55
N ASN A 222 8.33 -16.73 -6.83
CA ASN A 222 9.43 -16.01 -7.45
C ASN A 222 9.15 -14.51 -7.54
N LEU A 223 7.93 -14.12 -7.91
CA LEU A 223 7.51 -12.73 -7.94
C LEU A 223 7.56 -12.06 -6.55
N VAL A 224 7.08 -12.74 -5.51
CA VAL A 224 7.15 -12.24 -4.13
C VAL A 224 8.59 -12.18 -3.63
N ARG A 225 9.44 -13.16 -4.01
CA ARG A 225 10.87 -13.10 -3.68
C ARG A 225 11.56 -11.89 -4.33
N LEU A 226 11.22 -11.59 -5.58
CA LEU A 226 11.73 -10.40 -6.26
C LEU A 226 11.22 -9.12 -5.57
N ALA A 227 9.92 -9.03 -5.26
CA ALA A 227 9.37 -7.90 -4.50
C ALA A 227 10.09 -7.68 -3.16
N ALA A 228 10.40 -8.75 -2.42
CA ALA A 228 11.15 -8.67 -1.18
C ALA A 228 12.60 -8.19 -1.36
N ARG A 229 13.26 -8.55 -2.48
CA ARG A 229 14.59 -8.02 -2.82
C ARG A 229 14.51 -6.52 -3.12
N LEU A 230 13.52 -6.10 -3.91
CA LEU A 230 13.28 -4.69 -4.22
C LEU A 230 12.91 -3.88 -2.98
N ALA A 231 12.15 -4.46 -2.04
CA ALA A 231 11.87 -3.83 -0.75
C ALA A 231 13.14 -3.52 0.05
N ARG A 232 14.12 -4.46 0.08
CA ARG A 232 15.40 -4.23 0.74
C ARG A 232 16.25 -3.17 0.03
N ALA A 233 16.30 -3.20 -1.31
CA ALA A 233 16.98 -2.17 -2.09
C ALA A 233 16.35 -0.79 -1.86
N ASN A 234 15.01 -0.73 -1.85
CA ASN A 234 14.28 0.51 -1.55
C ASN A 234 14.61 1.06 -0.15
N ALA A 235 14.66 0.20 0.87
CA ALA A 235 15.01 0.62 2.23
C ALA A 235 16.43 1.20 2.31
N ALA A 236 17.40 0.62 1.58
CA ALA A 236 18.76 1.17 1.49
C ALA A 236 18.76 2.55 0.82
N LEU A 237 18.04 2.69 -0.30
CA LEU A 237 17.90 3.98 -0.99
C LEU A 237 17.19 5.03 -0.13
N ASP A 238 16.22 4.65 0.70
CA ASP A 238 15.57 5.56 1.64
C ASP A 238 16.53 6.07 2.71
N VAL A 239 17.43 5.22 3.23
CA VAL A 239 18.50 5.62 4.16
C VAL A 239 19.48 6.61 3.48
N MET A 240 19.90 6.32 2.24
CA MET A 240 20.75 7.19 1.45
C MET A 240 20.07 8.55 1.18
N THR A 241 18.80 8.53 0.80
CA THR A 241 18.01 9.76 0.56
C THR A 241 17.89 10.59 1.83
N ASN A 242 17.65 9.97 3.00
CA ASN A 242 17.61 10.66 4.29
C ASN A 242 18.97 11.28 4.64
N GLY A 243 20.08 10.60 4.31
CA GLY A 243 21.44 11.13 4.46
C GLY A 243 21.68 12.34 3.56
N ALA A 244 21.32 12.23 2.29
CA ALA A 244 21.44 13.31 1.31
C ALA A 244 20.57 14.53 1.69
N GLU A 245 19.35 14.32 2.19
CA GLU A 245 18.49 15.41 2.65
C GLU A 245 19.11 16.17 3.82
N ARG A 246 19.71 15.47 4.80
CA ARG A 246 20.45 16.12 5.90
C ARG A 246 21.71 16.84 5.41
N TYR A 247 22.44 16.25 4.48
CA TYR A 247 23.62 16.87 3.87
C TYR A 247 23.24 18.18 3.17
N LEU A 248 22.19 18.18 2.34
CA LEU A 248 21.74 19.40 1.67
C LEU A 248 21.21 20.46 2.66
N ALA A 249 20.54 20.05 3.73
CA ALA A 249 20.07 20.97 4.77
C ALA A 249 21.22 21.67 5.51
N SER A 250 22.44 21.12 5.55
CA SER A 250 23.61 21.78 6.14
C SER A 250 24.03 23.02 5.37
N PHE A 251 23.78 23.09 4.07
CA PHE A 251 24.04 24.29 3.26
C PHE A 251 23.04 25.41 3.54
N ASP A 252 21.78 25.06 3.87
CA ASP A 252 20.71 26.03 4.18
C ASP A 252 20.98 26.77 5.50
N ALA A 253 21.65 26.12 6.46
CA ALA A 253 22.00 26.71 7.74
C ALA A 253 22.98 27.91 7.61
N PHE A 254 23.73 28.02 6.50
CA PHE A 254 24.69 29.09 6.28
C PHE A 254 24.12 30.33 5.59
N ASP A 255 23.05 30.19 4.77
CA ASP A 255 22.52 31.33 4.00
C ASP A 255 21.04 31.64 4.23
N GLY A 256 20.34 30.81 5.01
CA GLY A 256 18.94 31.02 5.41
C GLY A 256 17.91 30.95 4.28
N ARG A 257 18.29 30.46 3.09
CA ARG A 257 17.40 30.34 1.93
C ARG A 257 16.79 28.94 1.84
N ALA A 258 15.49 28.85 1.60
CA ALA A 258 14.82 27.59 1.39
C ALA A 258 15.21 26.94 0.05
N GLY A 259 15.41 25.62 0.05
CA GLY A 259 15.73 24.83 -1.15
C GLY A 259 17.06 24.09 -1.06
N PHE A 260 17.52 23.51 -2.15
CA PHE A 260 18.77 22.76 -2.22
C PHE A 260 19.86 23.58 -2.90
N ASP A 261 21.08 23.54 -2.38
CA ASP A 261 22.25 24.01 -3.11
C ASP A 261 22.39 23.26 -4.44
N LEU A 262 22.48 23.98 -5.56
CA LEU A 262 22.45 23.40 -6.89
C LEU A 262 23.63 22.48 -7.17
N ALA A 263 24.82 22.86 -6.75
CA ALA A 263 26.04 22.08 -6.99
C ALA A 263 26.03 20.80 -6.17
N ALA A 264 25.68 20.89 -4.88
CA ALA A 264 25.57 19.75 -3.99
C ALA A 264 24.45 18.79 -4.43
N PHE A 265 23.29 19.32 -4.86
CA PHE A 265 22.20 18.51 -5.42
C PHE A 265 22.61 17.82 -6.71
N SER A 266 23.27 18.50 -7.63
CA SER A 266 23.71 17.94 -8.92
C SER A 266 24.82 16.89 -8.78
N ALA A 267 25.57 16.89 -7.69
CA ALA A 267 26.59 15.89 -7.38
C ALA A 267 26.01 14.54 -6.89
N LEU A 268 24.73 14.51 -6.50
CA LEU A 268 24.06 13.27 -6.06
C LEU A 268 23.71 12.38 -7.24
N SER A 269 23.58 11.06 -6.99
CA SER A 269 23.11 10.12 -8.01
C SER A 269 21.68 10.44 -8.43
N GLU A 270 21.34 10.13 -9.67
CA GLU A 270 20.03 10.43 -10.28
C GLU A 270 18.85 9.93 -9.43
N GLU A 271 18.90 8.68 -8.97
CA GLU A 271 17.83 8.10 -8.14
C GLU A 271 17.62 8.87 -6.83
N ILE A 272 18.70 9.35 -6.20
CA ILE A 272 18.59 10.15 -4.97
C ILE A 272 17.99 11.53 -5.28
N ARG A 273 18.36 12.15 -6.39
CA ARG A 273 17.79 13.43 -6.83
C ARG A 273 16.31 13.31 -7.14
N VAL A 274 15.89 12.25 -7.83
CA VAL A 274 14.47 11.94 -8.09
C VAL A 274 13.68 11.81 -6.79
N ARG A 275 14.21 11.06 -5.80
CA ARG A 275 13.54 10.87 -4.51
C ARG A 275 13.46 12.15 -3.69
N LEU A 276 14.49 12.98 -3.71
CA LEU A 276 14.49 14.29 -3.03
C LEU A 276 13.44 15.21 -3.66
N LEU A 277 13.40 15.31 -4.98
CA LEU A 277 12.39 16.09 -5.70
C LEU A 277 10.98 15.59 -5.42
N LEU A 278 10.74 14.27 -5.49
CA LEU A 278 9.44 13.67 -5.20
C LEU A 278 8.96 14.06 -3.79
N ARG A 279 9.81 13.88 -2.78
CA ARG A 279 9.49 14.25 -1.39
C ARG A 279 9.22 15.75 -1.21
N ALA A 280 10.02 16.59 -1.85
CA ALA A 280 9.86 18.04 -1.75
C ALA A 280 8.60 18.52 -2.47
N ILE A 281 8.28 17.95 -3.64
CA ILE A 281 7.06 18.23 -4.39
C ILE A 281 5.83 17.75 -3.61
N ASP A 282 5.83 16.57 -3.03
CA ASP A 282 4.73 16.05 -2.23
C ASP A 282 4.48 16.87 -0.95
N ARG A 283 5.52 17.50 -0.37
CA ARG A 283 5.37 18.41 0.79
C ARG A 283 4.81 19.78 0.41
N ALA A 284 5.23 20.33 -0.73
CA ALA A 284 4.86 21.67 -1.17
C ALA A 284 3.59 21.70 -2.02
N GLY A 285 3.28 20.61 -2.72
CA GLY A 285 2.17 20.50 -3.65
C GLY A 285 0.82 20.32 -2.97
N HIS A 286 -0.25 20.70 -3.67
CA HIS A 286 -1.63 20.64 -3.16
C HIS A 286 -2.60 19.94 -4.13
N GLU A 287 -2.12 19.42 -5.26
CA GLU A 287 -2.94 18.71 -6.26
C GLU A 287 -2.91 17.17 -6.10
N GLY A 288 -2.32 16.66 -5.01
CA GLY A 288 -2.14 15.23 -4.74
C GLY A 288 -0.71 14.76 -5.01
N PRO A 289 -0.41 13.46 -4.80
CA PRO A 289 0.94 12.93 -4.92
C PRO A 289 1.47 13.03 -6.35
N ALA A 290 2.76 13.37 -6.48
CA ALA A 290 3.41 13.45 -7.76
C ALA A 290 3.63 12.06 -8.39
N GLU A 291 3.43 11.95 -9.70
CA GLU A 291 3.71 10.73 -10.45
C GLU A 291 5.22 10.62 -10.75
N LEU A 292 5.81 9.45 -10.48
CA LEU A 292 7.25 9.21 -10.62
C LEU A 292 7.78 9.62 -12.01
N GLY A 293 7.17 9.15 -13.09
CA GLY A 293 7.62 9.48 -14.45
C GLY A 293 7.59 10.97 -14.76
N LYS A 294 6.69 11.74 -14.14
CA LYS A 294 6.67 13.20 -14.28
C LYS A 294 7.80 13.86 -13.51
N VAL A 295 8.21 13.29 -12.35
CA VAL A 295 9.36 13.78 -11.59
C VAL A 295 10.67 13.47 -12.32
N GLU A 296 10.78 12.29 -12.93
CA GLU A 296 11.91 11.91 -13.77
C GLU A 296 12.04 12.86 -14.97
N ALA A 297 10.95 13.13 -15.67
CA ALA A 297 10.93 14.09 -16.80
C ALA A 297 11.29 15.53 -16.35
N LEU A 298 10.84 15.94 -15.16
CA LEU A 298 11.21 17.22 -14.56
C LEU A 298 12.71 17.30 -14.28
N LEU A 299 13.31 16.27 -13.68
CA LEU A 299 14.73 16.21 -13.41
C LEU A 299 15.56 16.29 -14.69
N GLN A 300 15.17 15.53 -15.74
CA GLN A 300 15.82 15.62 -17.05
C GLN A 300 15.74 17.01 -17.66
N ALA A 301 14.61 17.72 -17.49
CA ALA A 301 14.45 19.09 -17.97
C ALA A 301 15.35 20.07 -17.18
N MET A 302 15.51 19.84 -15.86
CA MET A 302 16.46 20.61 -15.02
C MET A 302 17.90 20.39 -15.49
N ASP A 303 18.31 19.13 -15.70
CA ASP A 303 19.68 18.80 -16.13
C ASP A 303 19.98 19.43 -17.49
N ARG A 304 19.06 19.39 -18.46
CA ARG A 304 19.24 20.10 -19.75
C ARG A 304 19.40 21.61 -19.58
N ALA A 305 18.67 22.24 -18.66
CA ALA A 305 18.80 23.67 -18.38
C ALA A 305 20.16 24.03 -17.76
N ILE A 306 20.67 23.15 -16.90
CA ILE A 306 22.01 23.29 -16.27
C ILE A 306 23.10 23.15 -17.34
N ASP A 307 23.04 22.13 -18.18
CA ASP A 307 24.06 21.85 -19.21
C ASP A 307 24.08 22.93 -20.30
N ALA A 308 22.94 23.48 -20.68
CA ALA A 308 22.86 24.60 -21.62
C ALA A 308 23.60 25.84 -21.10
N THR A 309 23.66 26.04 -19.80
CA THR A 309 24.36 27.18 -19.20
C THR A 309 25.89 26.95 -19.09
N ARG A 310 26.31 25.68 -19.05
CA ARG A 310 27.74 25.34 -19.13
C ARG A 310 28.37 25.68 -20.48
N SER A 311 27.56 25.61 -21.53
CA SER A 311 27.97 25.89 -22.93
C SER A 311 27.86 27.37 -23.31
N SER A 312 27.18 28.21 -22.52
CA SER A 312 27.02 29.64 -22.75
C SER A 312 27.01 30.37 -21.40
N PRO A 313 27.92 31.33 -21.13
CA PRO A 313 27.99 32.04 -19.86
C PRO A 313 26.68 32.75 -19.55
N GLY A 314 25.94 32.26 -18.57
CA GLY A 314 24.65 32.82 -18.17
C GLY A 314 24.17 32.22 -16.85
N ARG A 315 23.08 32.75 -16.31
CA ARG A 315 22.42 32.15 -15.13
C ARG A 315 21.50 31.03 -15.56
N VAL A 316 21.56 29.88 -14.86
CA VAL A 316 20.55 28.82 -15.03
C VAL A 316 19.18 29.39 -14.71
N ARG A 317 18.23 29.29 -15.66
CA ARG A 317 16.84 29.67 -15.45
C ARG A 317 15.95 28.46 -15.74
N PHE A 318 15.31 27.97 -14.73
CA PHE A 318 14.37 26.88 -14.83
C PHE A 318 13.14 27.16 -13.98
N LYS A 319 11.96 26.90 -14.50
CA LYS A 319 10.70 27.05 -13.75
C LYS A 319 9.64 26.12 -14.33
N GLN A 320 9.15 25.19 -13.52
CA GLN A 320 8.09 24.25 -13.92
C GLN A 320 7.21 23.90 -12.73
N THR A 321 5.90 23.70 -12.99
CA THR A 321 4.93 23.26 -11.97
C THR A 321 4.66 21.76 -12.10
N LEU A 322 4.53 21.07 -10.96
CA LEU A 322 4.15 19.67 -10.91
C LEU A 322 3.38 19.40 -9.61
N ALA A 323 2.23 18.72 -9.70
CA ALA A 323 1.39 18.33 -8.56
C ALA A 323 1.03 19.48 -7.60
N GLY A 324 0.90 20.71 -8.12
CA GLY A 324 0.64 21.91 -7.32
C GLY A 324 1.88 22.48 -6.60
N ALA A 325 3.07 21.97 -6.89
CA ALA A 325 4.34 22.57 -6.48
C ALA A 325 5.00 23.29 -7.67
N LEU A 326 5.72 24.37 -7.38
CA LEU A 326 6.58 25.09 -8.31
C LEU A 326 8.02 24.74 -8.02
N VAL A 327 8.70 24.12 -8.99
CA VAL A 327 10.14 23.85 -8.96
C VAL A 327 10.84 24.87 -9.83
N SER A 328 11.86 25.54 -9.28
CA SER A 328 12.65 26.54 -10.00
C SER A 328 14.13 26.42 -9.65
N ILE A 329 14.98 26.85 -10.58
CA ILE A 329 16.39 27.10 -10.32
C ILE A 329 16.58 28.61 -10.39
N ASP A 330 17.05 29.20 -9.31
CA ASP A 330 17.45 30.60 -9.21
C ASP A 330 18.89 30.69 -8.71
N ARG A 331 19.76 31.23 -9.54
CA ARG A 331 21.21 31.31 -9.30
C ARG A 331 21.83 29.93 -9.04
N ASP A 332 22.13 29.64 -7.79
CA ASP A 332 22.81 28.46 -7.25
C ASP A 332 21.92 27.55 -6.42
N ARG A 333 20.57 27.72 -6.54
CA ARG A 333 19.62 26.98 -5.72
C ARG A 333 18.47 26.36 -6.51
N VAL A 334 18.12 25.14 -6.14
CA VAL A 334 16.87 24.49 -6.52
C VAL A 334 15.82 24.82 -5.45
N GLN A 335 14.78 25.54 -5.82
CA GLN A 335 13.70 25.93 -4.93
C GLN A 335 12.41 25.16 -5.25
N ILE A 336 11.72 24.69 -4.21
CA ILE A 336 10.44 24.02 -4.32
C ILE A 336 9.46 24.73 -3.38
N ALA A 337 8.38 25.28 -3.94
CA ALA A 337 7.35 26.04 -3.21
C ALA A 337 5.95 25.67 -3.70
N PRO A 338 4.88 25.99 -2.97
CA PRO A 338 3.52 25.87 -3.50
C PRO A 338 3.37 26.66 -4.80
N ALA A 339 2.74 26.04 -5.80
CA ALA A 339 2.45 26.73 -7.05
C ALA A 339 1.38 27.83 -6.82
N PRO A 340 1.51 28.99 -7.48
CA PRO A 340 0.46 29.99 -7.41
C PRO A 340 -0.84 29.44 -7.99
N PRO A 341 -2.02 29.93 -7.50
CA PRO A 341 -3.30 29.47 -8.02
C PRO A 341 -3.36 29.70 -9.54
N ARG A 342 -3.92 28.73 -10.25
CA ARG A 342 -4.14 28.85 -11.71
C ARG A 342 -5.02 30.09 -11.95
N ARG A 343 -4.55 31.02 -12.77
CA ARG A 343 -5.42 32.11 -13.23
C ARG A 343 -6.61 31.47 -13.95
N SER A 344 -7.80 31.63 -13.40
CA SER A 344 -9.02 31.25 -14.08
C SER A 344 -9.04 32.01 -15.41
N ARG A 345 -9.18 31.32 -16.53
CA ARG A 345 -9.54 31.96 -17.81
C ARG A 345 -11.00 32.41 -17.66
N SER A 346 -11.24 33.49 -16.91
CA SER A 346 -12.48 34.24 -16.93
C SER A 346 -12.35 35.26 -18.05
N GLY A 347 -13.16 35.11 -19.09
CA GLY A 347 -13.50 36.19 -20.00
C GLY A 347 -12.83 36.15 -21.38
N LEU A 348 -13.39 35.35 -22.26
CA LEU A 348 -13.68 35.82 -23.64
C LEU A 348 -15.15 35.50 -23.83
N LYS A 349 -15.97 36.55 -23.66
CA LYS A 349 -17.33 36.60 -24.20
C LYS A 349 -17.27 36.73 -25.71
#